data_3765c5d0809cd8b75b1c87e4e4b7810a
#
_entry.id   3765c5d0809cd8b75b1c87e4e4b7810a
#
_cell.length_a   1.000
_cell.length_b   1.000
_cell.length_c   1.000
_cell.angle_alpha   90.00
_cell.angle_beta   90.00
_cell.angle_gamma   90.00
#
_symmetry.space_group_name_H-M   'P 1'
#
loop_
_entity.id
_entity.type
_entity.pdbx_description
1 polymer ?
#
loop_
_entity_poly.entity_id
_entity_poly.type
_entity_poly.pdbx_seq_one_letter_code
_entity_poly.pdbx_strand_id
1 'polypeptide(L)'
;MERQVKKKPVANAYYISIGAISIFVASYNIAIISVALKPIENAFQTGTGIVYLLGALIFVGAMIGAIISGVFSDRFGRVSILTIDIVTFIGAGIGSALSTNIAMLMFFRTLVGVGVGIDYVVIFTYISEILATKNSTRNLALIMFFANFGILFSYLIGGTLLSLGTTGWRYALLSGAILAIVPLIMRSRLKESTLWKFKRIKSIKTILKDVTSRENRKYLYRFSIPWFLYQIGDQSLTMFLPFILISALGISVVSGAFSAVLVKAFTIPASIVAFLIIQRLGTRKLQATGFIIRSVFLGILGFGLYFALRFTGIEIIILLGFAFFFGSMGPDKTTVIMPVEKYDESIRGSGQGFNEMAGRFGGLIGILAFALFGMAGIDIGLIFLSITCILGFIITVIFKDKNIVKDISKNAKEEYYARTK
;
A
#
# COMPACT_ATOMS: atom_id res chain seq x y z
N MET A 1 -22.95 18.64 -31.23
CA MET A 1 -22.38 19.83 -30.58
C MET A 1 -21.92 19.44 -29.15
N GLU A 2 -20.77 18.79 -29.04
CA GLU A 2 -20.19 18.30 -27.77
C GLU A 2 -19.57 19.49 -27.03
N ARG A 3 -20.21 19.94 -25.97
CA ARG A 3 -19.55 20.78 -24.98
C ARG A 3 -18.51 19.90 -24.25
N GLN A 4 -17.28 19.87 -24.73
CA GLN A 4 -16.13 19.49 -23.91
C GLN A 4 -16.12 20.39 -22.67
N VAL A 5 -16.64 19.86 -21.56
CA VAL A 5 -16.49 20.51 -20.26
C VAL A 5 -15.01 20.48 -19.93
N LYS A 6 -14.27 21.53 -20.30
CA LYS A 6 -12.92 21.77 -19.80
C LYS A 6 -13.01 21.87 -18.28
N LYS A 7 -12.83 20.74 -17.58
CA LYS A 7 -12.74 20.73 -16.11
C LYS A 7 -11.58 21.66 -15.73
N LYS A 8 -11.87 22.69 -14.91
CA LYS A 8 -10.89 23.70 -14.48
C LYS A 8 -9.68 23.00 -13.81
N PRO A 9 -8.44 23.36 -14.12
CA PRO A 9 -7.24 22.71 -13.57
C PRO A 9 -7.20 22.70 -12.03
N VAL A 10 -7.79 23.70 -11.38
CA VAL A 10 -7.90 23.79 -9.91
C VAL A 10 -8.75 22.64 -9.32
N ALA A 11 -9.80 22.19 -10.01
CA ALA A 11 -10.60 21.06 -9.54
C ALA A 11 -9.81 19.74 -9.55
N ASN A 12 -8.94 19.53 -10.52
CA ASN A 12 -8.11 18.32 -10.59
C ASN A 12 -7.08 18.27 -9.47
N ALA A 13 -6.44 19.39 -9.12
CA ALA A 13 -5.49 19.48 -8.02
C ALA A 13 -6.14 19.12 -6.68
N TYR A 14 -7.37 19.58 -6.44
CA TYR A 14 -8.12 19.27 -5.21
C TYR A 14 -8.35 17.76 -5.04
N TYR A 15 -8.80 17.05 -6.08
CA TYR A 15 -9.02 15.60 -6.01
C TYR A 15 -7.71 14.83 -5.83
N ILE A 16 -6.62 15.24 -6.50
CA ILE A 16 -5.30 14.64 -6.32
C ILE A 16 -4.81 14.85 -4.88
N SER A 17 -4.99 16.04 -4.31
CA SER A 17 -4.59 16.33 -2.93
C SER A 17 -5.37 15.48 -1.92
N ILE A 18 -6.67 15.27 -2.11
CA ILE A 18 -7.45 14.37 -1.26
C ILE A 18 -6.90 12.95 -1.34
N GLY A 19 -6.67 12.44 -2.54
CA GLY A 19 -6.09 11.10 -2.73
C GLY A 19 -4.72 10.98 -2.06
N ALA A 20 -3.86 11.97 -2.25
CA ALA A 20 -2.52 12.02 -1.68
C ALA A 20 -2.52 12.02 -0.14
N ILE A 21 -3.35 12.88 0.48
CA ILE A 21 -3.45 12.98 1.93
C ILE A 21 -4.11 11.73 2.52
N SER A 22 -5.12 11.16 1.87
CA SER A 22 -5.76 9.92 2.30
C SER A 22 -4.76 8.77 2.33
N ILE A 23 -4.04 8.53 1.24
CA ILE A 23 -3.04 7.46 1.16
C ILE A 23 -1.85 7.70 2.09
N PHE A 24 -1.46 8.98 2.31
CA PHE A 24 -0.48 9.34 3.32
C PHE A 24 -0.93 8.87 4.72
N VAL A 25 -2.18 9.19 5.14
CA VAL A 25 -2.71 8.82 6.45
C VAL A 25 -2.85 7.31 6.60
N ALA A 26 -3.34 6.61 5.55
CA ALA A 26 -3.45 5.16 5.57
C ALA A 26 -2.07 4.49 5.74
N SER A 27 -1.07 4.93 4.99
CA SER A 27 0.29 4.38 5.04
C SER A 27 1.01 4.74 6.35
N TYR A 28 0.76 5.94 6.89
CA TYR A 28 1.22 6.34 8.21
C TYR A 28 0.70 5.39 9.29
N ASN A 29 -0.62 5.09 9.28
CA ASN A 29 -1.25 4.22 10.25
C ASN A 29 -0.81 2.75 10.14
N ILE A 30 -0.41 2.28 8.95
CA ILE A 30 0.23 0.97 8.79
C ILE A 30 1.57 0.95 9.53
N ALA A 31 2.41 1.94 9.29
CA ALA A 31 3.81 1.90 9.69
C ALA A 31 4.07 2.36 11.13
N ILE A 32 3.21 3.22 11.71
CA ILE A 32 3.43 3.80 13.05
C ILE A 32 3.56 2.74 14.15
N ILE A 33 2.89 1.59 14.00
CA ILE A 33 2.97 0.50 14.98
C ILE A 33 4.39 -0.09 15.06
N SER A 34 5.17 -0.07 13.97
CA SER A 34 6.50 -0.70 13.92
C SER A 34 7.49 -0.11 14.92
N VAL A 35 7.43 1.20 15.16
CA VAL A 35 8.27 1.87 16.16
C VAL A 35 7.77 1.63 17.59
N ALA A 36 6.47 1.33 17.74
CA ALA A 36 5.83 1.13 19.02
C ALA A 36 5.89 -0.34 19.52
N LEU A 37 6.28 -1.32 18.68
CA LEU A 37 6.23 -2.74 19.03
C LEU A 37 7.02 -3.05 20.31
N LYS A 38 8.28 -2.60 20.43
CA LYS A 38 9.10 -2.87 21.61
C LYS A 38 8.60 -2.15 22.88
N PRO A 39 8.22 -0.86 22.83
CA PRO A 39 7.55 -0.19 23.95
C PRO A 39 6.25 -0.88 24.40
N ILE A 40 5.44 -1.40 23.47
CA ILE A 40 4.20 -2.12 23.77
C ILE A 40 4.50 -3.46 24.47
N GLU A 41 5.48 -4.21 23.97
CA GLU A 41 5.97 -5.45 24.60
C GLU A 41 6.31 -5.22 26.07
N ASN A 42 7.06 -4.17 26.35
CA ASN A 42 7.46 -3.81 27.70
C ASN A 42 6.27 -3.33 28.56
N ALA A 43 5.35 -2.54 27.97
CA ALA A 43 4.22 -1.97 28.69
C ALA A 43 3.18 -3.01 29.14
N PHE A 44 2.94 -4.04 28.33
CA PHE A 44 1.98 -5.10 28.60
C PHE A 44 2.65 -6.40 29.09
N GLN A 45 3.99 -6.43 29.21
CA GLN A 45 4.79 -7.60 29.62
C GLN A 45 4.42 -8.86 28.84
N THR A 46 4.24 -8.70 27.52
CA THR A 46 3.84 -9.78 26.62
C THR A 46 5.06 -10.35 25.89
N GLY A 47 4.95 -11.59 25.43
CA GLY A 47 6.00 -12.19 24.61
C GLY A 47 6.10 -11.59 23.21
N THR A 48 7.28 -11.62 22.61
CA THR A 48 7.61 -11.07 21.28
C THR A 48 6.65 -11.60 20.19
N GLY A 49 6.22 -12.87 20.27
CA GLY A 49 5.25 -13.46 19.32
C GLY A 49 3.90 -12.76 19.30
N ILE A 50 3.40 -12.31 20.47
CA ILE A 50 2.14 -11.57 20.59
C ILE A 50 2.28 -10.19 19.92
N VAL A 51 3.42 -9.55 20.07
CA VAL A 51 3.69 -8.24 19.47
C VAL A 51 3.80 -8.34 17.94
N TYR A 52 4.38 -9.42 17.43
CA TYR A 52 4.40 -9.68 15.99
C TYR A 52 3.00 -9.95 15.44
N LEU A 53 2.18 -10.70 16.18
CA LEU A 53 0.77 -10.90 15.84
C LEU A 53 0.01 -9.55 15.83
N LEU A 54 0.25 -8.66 16.79
CA LEU A 54 -0.31 -7.31 16.81
C LEU A 54 0.01 -6.53 15.53
N GLY A 55 1.26 -6.59 15.06
CA GLY A 55 1.68 -6.01 13.79
C GLY A 55 1.00 -6.64 12.57
N ALA A 56 0.74 -7.95 12.61
CA ALA A 56 0.11 -8.68 11.53
C ALA A 56 -1.42 -8.44 11.43
N LEU A 57 -2.10 -8.21 12.55
CA LEU A 57 -3.56 -8.08 12.61
C LEU A 57 -4.10 -6.88 11.80
N ILE A 58 -3.32 -5.82 11.60
CA ILE A 58 -3.71 -4.71 10.73
C ILE A 58 -3.96 -5.19 9.29
N PHE A 59 -3.22 -6.20 8.82
CA PHE A 59 -3.37 -6.76 7.48
C PHE A 59 -4.61 -7.65 7.36
N VAL A 60 -4.99 -8.35 8.44
CA VAL A 60 -6.27 -9.08 8.51
C VAL A 60 -7.43 -8.09 8.36
N GLY A 61 -7.41 -6.99 9.11
CA GLY A 61 -8.39 -5.93 8.96
C GLY A 61 -8.41 -5.34 7.55
N ALA A 62 -7.23 -5.07 6.98
CA ALA A 62 -7.12 -4.48 5.64
C ALA A 62 -7.64 -5.41 4.53
N MET A 63 -7.48 -6.73 4.67
CA MET A 63 -8.09 -7.71 3.76
C MET A 63 -9.62 -7.62 3.79
N ILE A 64 -10.20 -7.61 4.99
CA ILE A 64 -11.65 -7.49 5.19
C ILE A 64 -12.15 -6.16 4.60
N GLY A 65 -11.49 -5.05 4.93
CA GLY A 65 -11.81 -3.72 4.42
C GLY A 65 -11.73 -3.62 2.90
N ALA A 66 -10.71 -4.22 2.28
CA ALA A 66 -10.51 -4.19 0.83
C ALA A 66 -11.64 -4.92 0.07
N ILE A 67 -12.01 -6.13 0.52
CA ILE A 67 -13.09 -6.89 -0.12
C ILE A 67 -14.43 -6.17 0.03
N ILE A 68 -14.76 -5.82 1.27
CA ILE A 68 -16.04 -5.18 1.59
C ILE A 68 -16.17 -3.87 0.81
N SER A 69 -15.17 -3.00 0.86
CA SER A 69 -15.22 -1.70 0.22
C SER A 69 -15.23 -1.79 -1.31
N GLY A 70 -14.54 -2.74 -1.90
CA GLY A 70 -14.56 -2.96 -3.34
C GLY A 70 -15.98 -3.23 -3.85
N VAL A 71 -16.67 -4.20 -3.21
CA VAL A 71 -18.03 -4.58 -3.57
C VAL A 71 -19.05 -3.51 -3.20
N PHE A 72 -18.95 -2.97 -1.99
CA PHE A 72 -19.91 -1.99 -1.47
C PHE A 72 -19.77 -0.63 -2.16
N SER A 73 -18.55 -0.20 -2.51
CA SER A 73 -18.36 1.04 -3.23
C SER A 73 -18.91 0.97 -4.66
N ASP A 74 -18.91 -0.18 -5.31
CA ASP A 74 -19.55 -0.40 -6.59
C ASP A 74 -21.09 -0.31 -6.49
N ARG A 75 -21.65 -0.60 -5.33
CA ARG A 75 -23.10 -0.57 -5.09
C ARG A 75 -23.62 0.73 -4.49
N PHE A 76 -22.97 1.24 -3.45
CA PHE A 76 -23.48 2.35 -2.62
C PHE A 76 -22.81 3.69 -2.90
N GLY A 77 -21.79 3.72 -3.76
CA GLY A 77 -21.05 4.93 -4.10
C GLY A 77 -19.70 5.03 -3.40
N ARG A 78 -18.83 5.83 -3.99
CA ARG A 78 -17.45 5.98 -3.53
C ARG A 78 -17.37 6.86 -2.28
N VAL A 79 -18.09 7.99 -2.30
CA VAL A 79 -18.01 9.00 -1.24
C VAL A 79 -18.59 8.50 0.08
N SER A 80 -19.69 7.71 0.03
CA SER A 80 -20.30 7.13 1.24
C SER A 80 -19.32 6.20 1.96
N ILE A 81 -18.62 5.34 1.21
CA ILE A 81 -17.66 4.39 1.77
C ILE A 81 -16.42 5.12 2.32
N LEU A 82 -15.94 6.17 1.63
CA LEU A 82 -14.84 7.02 2.11
C LEU A 82 -15.17 7.77 3.40
N THR A 83 -16.45 8.05 3.66
CA THR A 83 -16.86 8.68 4.93
C THR A 83 -16.83 7.68 6.09
N ILE A 84 -17.29 6.46 5.86
CA ILE A 84 -17.24 5.37 6.87
C ILE A 84 -15.79 5.07 7.24
N ASP A 85 -14.91 5.01 6.25
CA ASP A 85 -13.49 4.76 6.39
C ASP A 85 -12.82 5.73 7.37
N ILE A 86 -12.96 7.04 7.14
CA ILE A 86 -12.24 8.04 7.94
C ILE A 86 -12.73 8.09 9.40
N VAL A 87 -14.03 7.83 9.63
CA VAL A 87 -14.58 7.70 10.99
C VAL A 87 -13.98 6.47 11.67
N THR A 88 -13.82 5.37 10.94
CA THR A 88 -13.18 4.15 11.44
C THR A 88 -11.73 4.42 11.85
N PHE A 89 -10.95 5.16 11.04
CA PHE A 89 -9.57 5.54 11.38
C PHE A 89 -9.49 6.33 12.68
N ILE A 90 -10.33 7.36 12.83
CA ILE A 90 -10.31 8.22 14.02
C ILE A 90 -10.70 7.42 15.25
N GLY A 91 -11.82 6.72 15.20
CA GLY A 91 -12.32 5.94 16.35
C GLY A 91 -11.36 4.83 16.77
N ALA A 92 -10.85 4.07 15.80
CA ALA A 92 -9.92 2.98 16.07
C ALA A 92 -8.52 3.47 16.50
N GLY A 93 -8.07 4.60 15.98
CA GLY A 93 -6.81 5.24 16.39
C GLY A 93 -6.86 5.72 17.84
N ILE A 94 -7.95 6.40 18.25
CA ILE A 94 -8.19 6.80 19.63
C ILE A 94 -8.30 5.56 20.53
N GLY A 95 -9.09 4.55 20.15
CA GLY A 95 -9.22 3.30 20.88
C GLY A 95 -7.88 2.56 21.05
N SER A 96 -7.01 2.58 20.03
CA SER A 96 -5.66 2.03 20.13
C SER A 96 -4.82 2.74 21.19
N ALA A 97 -4.86 4.07 21.23
CA ALA A 97 -4.11 4.87 22.21
C ALA A 97 -4.60 4.69 23.64
N LEU A 98 -5.92 4.51 23.82
CA LEU A 98 -6.57 4.33 25.13
C LEU A 98 -6.61 2.87 25.60
N SER A 99 -6.06 1.92 24.84
CA SER A 99 -6.10 0.50 25.15
C SER A 99 -5.42 0.20 26.51
N THR A 100 -6.13 -0.52 27.39
CA THR A 100 -5.66 -0.90 28.73
C THR A 100 -5.04 -2.29 28.76
N ASN A 101 -5.30 -3.12 27.75
CA ASN A 101 -4.74 -4.45 27.60
C ASN A 101 -4.43 -4.77 26.13
N ILE A 102 -3.64 -5.82 25.91
CA ILE A 102 -3.17 -6.19 24.56
C ILE A 102 -4.32 -6.63 23.64
N ALA A 103 -5.35 -7.31 24.15
CA ALA A 103 -6.48 -7.77 23.34
C ALA A 103 -7.30 -6.59 22.81
N MET A 104 -7.55 -5.57 23.64
CA MET A 104 -8.19 -4.33 23.24
C MET A 104 -7.38 -3.60 22.16
N LEU A 105 -6.06 -3.55 22.32
CA LEU A 105 -5.16 -2.96 21.32
C LEU A 105 -5.22 -3.73 20.00
N MET A 106 -5.17 -5.06 20.04
CA MET A 106 -5.30 -5.92 18.85
C MET A 106 -6.62 -5.67 18.11
N PHE A 107 -7.72 -5.56 18.83
CA PHE A 107 -9.04 -5.27 18.26
C PHE A 107 -9.02 -3.92 17.51
N PHE A 108 -8.57 -2.85 18.16
CA PHE A 108 -8.56 -1.53 17.53
C PHE A 108 -7.54 -1.46 16.36
N ARG A 109 -6.40 -2.13 16.45
CA ARG A 109 -5.44 -2.22 15.32
C ARG A 109 -6.01 -2.97 14.13
N THR A 110 -6.83 -4.00 14.35
CA THR A 110 -7.59 -4.66 13.29
C THR A 110 -8.58 -3.71 12.63
N LEU A 111 -9.29 -2.89 13.42
CA LEU A 111 -10.22 -1.87 12.89
C LEU A 111 -9.49 -0.77 12.10
N VAL A 112 -8.32 -0.31 12.55
CA VAL A 112 -7.46 0.58 11.75
C VAL A 112 -7.13 -0.08 10.42
N GLY A 113 -6.83 -1.39 10.43
CA GLY A 113 -6.62 -2.17 9.21
C GLY A 113 -7.81 -2.12 8.26
N VAL A 114 -9.04 -2.28 8.76
CA VAL A 114 -10.26 -2.17 7.93
C VAL A 114 -10.29 -0.83 7.20
N GLY A 115 -10.03 0.28 7.89
CA GLY A 115 -9.92 1.60 7.27
C GLY A 115 -8.84 1.65 6.18
N VAL A 116 -7.64 1.12 6.45
CA VAL A 116 -6.56 1.03 5.43
C VAL A 116 -7.04 0.31 4.17
N GLY A 117 -7.71 -0.83 4.32
CA GLY A 117 -8.23 -1.60 3.19
C GLY A 117 -9.25 -0.83 2.36
N ILE A 118 -10.15 -0.11 3.02
CA ILE A 118 -11.15 0.72 2.37
C ILE A 118 -10.48 1.84 1.57
N ASP A 119 -9.56 2.58 2.18
CA ASP A 119 -8.94 3.76 1.58
C ASP A 119 -8.16 3.41 0.31
N TYR A 120 -7.33 2.38 0.33
CA TYR A 120 -6.57 1.95 -0.84
C TYR A 120 -7.45 1.51 -2.02
N VAL A 121 -8.60 0.89 -1.77
CA VAL A 121 -9.51 0.48 -2.83
C VAL A 121 -10.29 1.66 -3.39
N VAL A 122 -10.91 2.42 -2.50
CA VAL A 122 -11.93 3.41 -2.92
C VAL A 122 -11.29 4.68 -3.45
N ILE A 123 -10.18 5.15 -2.85
CA ILE A 123 -9.47 6.36 -3.32
C ILE A 123 -8.93 6.16 -4.74
N PHE A 124 -8.24 5.04 -5.01
CA PHE A 124 -7.70 4.80 -6.35
C PHE A 124 -8.81 4.66 -7.39
N THR A 125 -9.89 3.94 -7.07
CA THR A 125 -11.05 3.81 -7.94
C THR A 125 -11.70 5.17 -8.19
N TYR A 126 -11.99 5.93 -7.13
CA TYR A 126 -12.62 7.25 -7.21
C TYR A 126 -11.81 8.25 -8.04
N ILE A 127 -10.52 8.36 -7.77
CA ILE A 127 -9.63 9.28 -8.49
C ILE A 127 -9.50 8.89 -9.96
N SER A 128 -9.41 7.59 -10.28
CA SER A 128 -9.35 7.12 -11.67
C SER A 128 -10.63 7.47 -12.45
N GLU A 129 -11.80 7.45 -11.79
CA GLU A 129 -13.07 7.80 -12.39
C GLU A 129 -13.25 9.32 -12.57
N ILE A 130 -12.81 10.12 -11.60
CA ILE A 130 -12.93 11.60 -11.65
C ILE A 130 -11.89 12.21 -12.61
N LEU A 131 -10.69 11.68 -12.64
CA LEU A 131 -9.57 12.16 -13.45
C LEU A 131 -9.30 11.26 -14.66
N ALA A 132 -10.35 10.74 -15.30
CA ALA A 132 -10.26 9.94 -16.52
C ALA A 132 -9.66 10.78 -17.68
N THR A 133 -8.33 11.02 -17.62
CA THR A 133 -7.55 11.84 -18.56
C THR A 133 -6.34 11.08 -19.06
N LYS A 134 -5.70 11.60 -20.12
CA LYS A 134 -4.42 11.05 -20.67
C LYS A 134 -3.31 10.90 -19.61
N ASN A 135 -3.39 11.64 -18.51
CA ASN A 135 -2.41 11.64 -17.43
C ASN A 135 -2.85 10.82 -16.19
N SER A 136 -3.86 9.96 -16.29
CA SER A 136 -4.40 9.19 -15.15
C SER A 136 -3.31 8.40 -14.44
N THR A 137 -2.52 7.60 -15.16
CA THR A 137 -1.39 6.81 -14.60
C THR A 137 -0.42 7.67 -13.80
N ARG A 138 -0.08 8.84 -14.32
CA ARG A 138 0.85 9.77 -13.68
C ARG A 138 0.25 10.35 -12.39
N ASN A 139 -1.03 10.70 -12.39
CA ASN A 139 -1.72 11.21 -11.22
C ASN A 139 -1.85 10.15 -10.11
N LEU A 140 -2.14 8.89 -10.48
CA LEU A 140 -2.17 7.78 -9.52
C LEU A 140 -0.77 7.48 -8.96
N ALA A 141 0.28 7.56 -9.79
CA ALA A 141 1.66 7.43 -9.32
C ALA A 141 2.06 8.55 -8.33
N LEU A 142 1.57 9.77 -8.54
CA LEU A 142 1.76 10.89 -7.61
C LEU A 142 1.05 10.63 -6.26
N ILE A 143 -0.15 10.07 -6.28
CA ILE A 143 -0.86 9.70 -5.05
C ILE A 143 -0.06 8.63 -4.28
N MET A 144 0.44 7.59 -4.96
CA MET A 144 1.30 6.57 -4.36
C MET A 144 2.64 7.12 -3.84
N PHE A 145 3.14 8.23 -4.40
CA PHE A 145 4.30 8.91 -3.85
C PHE A 145 4.07 9.33 -2.38
N PHE A 146 2.88 9.84 -2.07
CA PHE A 146 2.51 10.24 -0.70
C PHE A 146 2.37 9.07 0.28
N ALA A 147 2.17 7.83 -0.20
CA ALA A 147 2.23 6.64 0.66
C ALA A 147 3.61 6.51 1.33
N ASN A 148 4.68 6.70 0.57
CA ASN A 148 6.04 6.62 1.10
C ASN A 148 6.36 7.73 2.11
N PHE A 149 5.83 8.95 1.89
CA PHE A 149 5.89 10.01 2.90
C PHE A 149 5.15 9.63 4.17
N GLY A 150 3.97 9.02 4.08
CA GLY A 150 3.23 8.55 5.25
C GLY A 150 4.06 7.59 6.10
N ILE A 151 4.72 6.61 5.48
CA ILE A 151 5.60 5.67 6.18
C ILE A 151 6.81 6.38 6.78
N LEU A 152 7.49 7.25 6.02
CA LEU A 152 8.66 8.00 6.50
C LEU A 152 8.31 8.88 7.70
N PHE A 153 7.20 9.63 7.61
CA PHE A 153 6.74 10.48 8.70
C PHE A 153 6.28 9.69 9.92
N SER A 154 5.80 8.44 9.75
CA SER A 154 5.46 7.58 10.88
C SER A 154 6.68 7.22 11.72
N TYR A 155 7.82 6.95 11.08
CA TYR A 155 9.07 6.71 11.81
C TYR A 155 9.60 7.98 12.47
N LEU A 156 9.55 9.12 11.78
CA LEU A 156 10.01 10.40 12.30
C LEU A 156 9.18 10.85 13.51
N ILE A 157 7.86 10.94 13.33
CA ILE A 157 6.94 11.38 14.40
C ILE A 157 6.90 10.33 15.51
N GLY A 158 6.85 9.04 15.15
CA GLY A 158 6.88 7.95 16.13
C GLY A 158 8.15 7.97 16.97
N GLY A 159 9.32 8.12 16.34
CA GLY A 159 10.60 8.23 17.04
C GLY A 159 10.65 9.41 18.01
N THR A 160 10.16 10.59 17.59
CA THR A 160 10.06 11.77 18.48
C THR A 160 9.06 11.59 19.61
N LEU A 161 7.91 10.98 19.37
CA LEU A 161 6.92 10.73 20.42
C LEU A 161 7.37 9.64 21.41
N LEU A 162 8.17 8.67 20.97
CA LEU A 162 8.78 7.68 21.87
C LEU A 162 9.77 8.30 22.86
N SER A 163 10.41 9.42 22.53
CA SER A 163 11.30 10.12 23.46
C SER A 163 10.56 10.75 24.66
N LEU A 164 9.21 10.83 24.63
CA LEU A 164 8.39 11.28 25.74
C LEU A 164 8.24 10.24 26.87
N GLY A 165 8.93 9.11 26.78
CA GLY A 165 8.99 8.09 27.82
C GLY A 165 8.04 6.90 27.61
N THR A 166 7.67 6.22 28.71
CA THR A 166 6.96 4.94 28.69
C THR A 166 5.58 4.98 28.02
N THR A 167 4.92 6.13 28.01
CA THR A 167 3.61 6.35 27.35
C THR A 167 3.72 6.86 25.91
N GLY A 168 4.92 7.12 25.42
CA GLY A 168 5.18 7.67 24.09
C GLY A 168 4.53 6.88 22.94
N TRP A 169 4.45 5.55 23.06
CA TRP A 169 3.77 4.70 22.09
C TRP A 169 2.26 5.01 21.96
N ARG A 170 1.59 5.44 23.03
CA ARG A 170 0.17 5.84 22.99
C ARG A 170 -0.02 7.12 22.17
N TYR A 171 0.86 8.10 22.36
CA TYR A 171 0.87 9.33 21.57
C TYR A 171 1.22 9.05 20.10
N ALA A 172 2.13 8.12 19.84
CA ALA A 172 2.44 7.67 18.49
C ALA A 172 1.21 7.09 17.79
N LEU A 173 0.43 6.22 18.44
CA LEU A 173 -0.80 5.67 17.87
C LEU A 173 -1.91 6.72 17.71
N LEU A 174 -2.03 7.64 18.68
CA LEU A 174 -3.01 8.74 18.65
C LEU A 174 -2.75 9.70 17.49
N SER A 175 -1.49 9.96 17.16
CA SER A 175 -1.11 10.87 16.07
C SER A 175 -1.72 10.47 14.72
N GLY A 176 -1.91 9.17 14.47
CA GLY A 176 -2.59 8.67 13.27
C GLY A 176 -4.07 9.07 13.21
N ALA A 177 -4.77 9.09 14.36
CA ALA A 177 -6.15 9.58 14.45
C ALA A 177 -6.23 11.10 14.23
N ILE A 178 -5.28 11.85 14.79
CA ILE A 178 -5.21 13.31 14.61
C ILE A 178 -4.99 13.66 13.13
N LEU A 179 -4.07 12.99 12.47
CA LEU A 179 -3.81 13.19 11.04
C LEU A 179 -5.03 12.86 10.17
N ALA A 180 -5.88 11.91 10.58
CA ALA A 180 -7.09 11.53 9.87
C ALA A 180 -8.19 12.63 9.87
N ILE A 181 -8.10 13.62 10.76
CA ILE A 181 -9.01 14.78 10.76
C ILE A 181 -8.86 15.61 9.48
N VAL A 182 -7.66 15.69 8.91
CA VAL A 182 -7.41 16.48 7.69
C VAL A 182 -8.21 15.94 6.50
N PRO A 183 -8.09 14.66 6.11
CA PRO A 183 -8.91 14.13 5.03
C PRO A 183 -10.41 14.09 5.38
N LEU A 184 -10.81 13.98 6.66
CA LEU A 184 -12.22 14.10 7.04
C LEU A 184 -12.80 15.45 6.59
N ILE A 185 -12.12 16.55 6.92
CA ILE A 185 -12.54 17.91 6.52
C ILE A 185 -12.53 18.05 5.00
N MET A 186 -11.51 17.55 4.32
CA MET A 186 -11.42 17.64 2.87
C MET A 186 -12.52 16.82 2.18
N ARG A 187 -12.83 15.62 2.67
CA ARG A 187 -13.83 14.73 2.09
C ARG A 187 -15.27 15.24 2.24
N SER A 188 -15.55 16.11 3.20
CA SER A 188 -16.91 16.69 3.41
C SER A 188 -17.47 17.41 2.18
N ARG A 189 -16.60 17.86 1.27
CA ARG A 189 -16.98 18.56 0.02
C ARG A 189 -16.92 17.67 -1.23
N LEU A 190 -16.67 16.36 -1.10
CA LEU A 190 -16.61 15.46 -2.23
C LEU A 190 -17.97 15.28 -2.87
N LYS A 191 -17.97 15.22 -4.20
CA LYS A 191 -19.13 14.85 -5.02
C LYS A 191 -18.94 13.45 -5.54
N GLU A 192 -20.04 12.67 -5.56
CA GLU A 192 -20.03 11.32 -6.08
C GLU A 192 -19.59 11.27 -7.56
N SER A 193 -18.89 10.19 -7.93
CA SER A 193 -18.42 9.97 -9.30
C SER A 193 -19.58 10.01 -10.30
N THR A 194 -19.40 10.79 -11.37
CA THR A 194 -20.39 10.84 -12.45
C THR A 194 -20.50 9.51 -13.18
N LEU A 195 -19.40 8.81 -13.38
CA LEU A 195 -19.38 7.49 -14.00
C LEU A 195 -20.16 6.47 -13.16
N TRP A 196 -20.03 6.53 -11.83
CA TRP A 196 -20.82 5.68 -10.94
C TRP A 196 -22.32 6.02 -10.98
N LYS A 197 -22.71 7.31 -11.02
CA LYS A 197 -24.12 7.74 -11.04
C LYS A 197 -24.92 7.23 -12.23
N PHE A 198 -24.29 7.11 -13.39
CA PHE A 198 -24.92 6.60 -14.60
C PHE A 198 -24.91 5.07 -14.72
N LYS A 199 -24.35 4.40 -13.76
CA LYS A 199 -24.18 2.95 -13.74
C LYS A 199 -25.46 2.26 -13.27
N ARG A 200 -25.84 1.18 -13.94
CA ARG A 200 -26.93 0.30 -13.46
C ARG A 200 -26.44 -0.44 -12.22
N ILE A 201 -27.13 -0.24 -11.09
CA ILE A 201 -26.79 -0.90 -9.82
C ILE A 201 -26.94 -2.42 -10.01
N LYS A 202 -25.83 -3.15 -9.94
CA LYS A 202 -25.82 -4.62 -9.97
C LYS A 202 -25.98 -5.19 -8.57
N SER A 203 -26.50 -6.43 -8.46
CA SER A 203 -26.50 -7.15 -7.19
C SER A 203 -25.06 -7.54 -6.80
N ILE A 204 -24.78 -7.67 -5.50
CA ILE A 204 -23.47 -8.11 -4.99
C ILE A 204 -23.06 -9.45 -5.63
N LYS A 205 -24.00 -10.40 -5.72
CA LYS A 205 -23.78 -11.72 -6.35
C LYS A 205 -23.34 -11.59 -7.81
N THR A 206 -23.95 -10.69 -8.56
CA THR A 206 -23.60 -10.43 -9.97
C THR A 206 -22.20 -9.81 -10.08
N ILE A 207 -21.86 -8.84 -9.23
CA ILE A 207 -20.54 -8.20 -9.21
C ILE A 207 -19.45 -9.24 -8.94
N LEU A 208 -19.61 -10.08 -7.93
CA LEU A 208 -18.66 -11.15 -7.60
C LEU A 208 -18.51 -12.14 -8.76
N LYS A 209 -19.62 -12.56 -9.39
CA LYS A 209 -19.60 -13.43 -10.56
C LYS A 209 -18.86 -12.80 -11.73
N ASP A 210 -19.06 -11.51 -11.98
CA ASP A 210 -18.41 -10.80 -13.08
C ASP A 210 -16.88 -10.71 -12.84
N VAL A 211 -16.44 -10.35 -11.63
CA VAL A 211 -15.01 -10.26 -11.28
C VAL A 211 -14.31 -11.61 -11.39
N THR A 212 -14.96 -12.70 -10.96
CA THR A 212 -14.40 -14.07 -10.99
C THR A 212 -14.67 -14.80 -12.31
N SER A 213 -15.31 -14.16 -13.29
CA SER A 213 -15.60 -14.73 -14.60
C SER A 213 -14.34 -15.22 -15.31
N ARG A 214 -14.47 -16.18 -16.25
CA ARG A 214 -13.34 -16.71 -17.02
C ARG A 214 -12.56 -15.61 -17.75
N GLU A 215 -13.25 -14.58 -18.18
CA GLU A 215 -12.68 -13.44 -18.89
C GLU A 215 -11.83 -12.55 -17.97
N ASN A 216 -12.34 -12.22 -16.78
CA ASN A 216 -11.68 -11.34 -15.82
C ASN A 216 -10.66 -12.05 -14.92
N ARG A 217 -10.80 -13.38 -14.71
CA ARG A 217 -9.91 -14.18 -13.85
C ARG A 217 -8.44 -14.09 -14.25
N LYS A 218 -8.14 -14.00 -15.55
CA LYS A 218 -6.77 -13.80 -16.05
C LYS A 218 -6.15 -12.48 -15.55
N TYR A 219 -6.95 -11.42 -15.42
CA TYR A 219 -6.52 -10.13 -14.89
C TYR A 219 -6.32 -10.19 -13.38
N LEU A 220 -7.20 -10.90 -12.65
CA LEU A 220 -7.01 -11.15 -11.22
C LEU A 220 -5.63 -11.75 -10.94
N TYR A 221 -5.31 -12.89 -11.52
CA TYR A 221 -4.00 -13.54 -11.30
C TYR A 221 -2.83 -12.66 -11.73
N ARG A 222 -2.95 -11.98 -12.86
CA ARG A 222 -1.91 -11.13 -13.41
C ARG A 222 -1.55 -9.96 -12.51
N PHE A 223 -2.52 -9.34 -11.85
CA PHE A 223 -2.28 -8.18 -11.00
C PHE A 223 -2.08 -8.57 -9.54
N SER A 224 -2.86 -9.53 -9.05
CA SER A 224 -2.85 -9.89 -7.64
C SER A 224 -1.60 -10.68 -7.24
N ILE A 225 -1.06 -11.57 -8.10
CA ILE A 225 0.12 -12.37 -7.73
C ILE A 225 1.38 -11.49 -7.58
N PRO A 226 1.74 -10.58 -8.52
CA PRO A 226 2.86 -9.67 -8.30
C PRO A 226 2.66 -8.76 -7.08
N TRP A 227 1.44 -8.29 -6.82
CA TRP A 227 1.14 -7.48 -5.65
C TRP A 227 1.31 -8.29 -4.35
N PHE A 228 0.81 -9.50 -4.30
CA PHE A 228 1.01 -10.44 -3.19
C PHE A 228 2.51 -10.65 -2.90
N LEU A 229 3.29 -11.00 -3.92
CA LEU A 229 4.73 -11.25 -3.77
C LEU A 229 5.52 -10.01 -3.36
N TYR A 230 5.15 -8.83 -3.89
CA TYR A 230 5.77 -7.58 -3.48
C TYR A 230 5.48 -7.26 -2.02
N GLN A 231 4.23 -7.41 -1.60
CA GLN A 231 3.80 -7.10 -0.25
C GLN A 231 4.40 -8.03 0.82
N ILE A 232 4.69 -9.30 0.48
CA ILE A 232 5.49 -10.18 1.36
C ILE A 232 6.77 -9.47 1.76
N GLY A 233 7.52 -8.95 0.79
CA GLY A 233 8.81 -8.29 1.05
C GLY A 233 8.69 -6.90 1.64
N ASP A 234 7.76 -6.09 1.13
CA ASP A 234 7.68 -4.68 1.50
C ASP A 234 7.14 -4.47 2.91
N GLN A 235 6.08 -5.21 3.27
CA GLN A 235 5.47 -5.08 4.59
C GLN A 235 6.34 -5.69 5.69
N SER A 236 7.02 -6.81 5.41
CA SER A 236 8.00 -7.39 6.34
C SER A 236 9.12 -6.41 6.64
N LEU A 237 9.77 -5.88 5.59
CA LEU A 237 10.84 -4.89 5.78
C LEU A 237 10.34 -3.62 6.47
N THR A 238 9.17 -3.09 6.08
CA THR A 238 8.62 -1.88 6.70
C THR A 238 8.26 -2.11 8.18
N MET A 239 7.69 -3.26 8.52
CA MET A 239 7.31 -3.58 9.89
C MET A 239 8.52 -3.79 10.79
N PHE A 240 9.53 -4.50 10.29
CA PHE A 240 10.70 -4.87 11.09
C PHE A 240 11.91 -3.97 10.89
N LEU A 241 11.84 -2.95 10.02
CA LEU A 241 12.99 -2.09 9.70
C LEU A 241 13.66 -1.48 10.94
N PRO A 242 12.93 -0.84 11.89
CA PRO A 242 13.55 -0.35 13.11
C PRO A 242 14.22 -1.48 13.92
N PHE A 243 13.57 -2.63 14.03
CA PHE A 243 14.10 -3.79 14.76
C PHE A 243 15.37 -4.36 14.09
N ILE A 244 15.37 -4.50 12.76
CA ILE A 244 16.56 -4.95 12.00
C ILE A 244 17.74 -4.02 12.28
N LEU A 245 17.52 -2.71 12.25
CA LEU A 245 18.56 -1.71 12.47
C LEU A 245 19.05 -1.69 13.93
N ILE A 246 18.15 -1.83 14.90
CA ILE A 246 18.50 -1.96 16.31
C ILE A 246 19.41 -3.18 16.52
N SER A 247 19.01 -4.33 16.00
CA SER A 247 19.73 -5.59 16.17
C SER A 247 21.07 -5.61 15.42
N ALA A 248 21.11 -5.07 14.19
CA ALA A 248 22.31 -5.06 13.37
C ALA A 248 23.35 -4.02 13.83
N LEU A 249 22.91 -2.89 14.39
CA LEU A 249 23.77 -1.77 14.76
C LEU A 249 24.01 -1.64 16.27
N GLY A 250 23.29 -2.40 17.10
CA GLY A 250 23.39 -2.32 18.56
C GLY A 250 22.91 -0.96 19.14
N ILE A 251 21.96 -0.29 18.49
CA ILE A 251 21.49 1.06 18.84
C ILE A 251 20.19 1.04 19.62
N SER A 252 19.83 2.20 20.23
CA SER A 252 18.57 2.34 20.97
C SER A 252 17.34 2.28 20.08
N VAL A 253 16.16 2.04 20.69
CA VAL A 253 14.85 2.01 19.97
C VAL A 253 14.58 3.33 19.24
N VAL A 254 14.87 4.46 19.87
CA VAL A 254 14.72 5.80 19.28
C VAL A 254 15.67 5.97 18.10
N SER A 255 16.95 5.61 18.26
CA SER A 255 17.93 5.66 17.17
C SER A 255 17.58 4.72 16.03
N GLY A 256 17.02 3.54 16.31
CA GLY A 256 16.51 2.61 15.30
C GLY A 256 15.38 3.20 14.47
N ALA A 257 14.45 3.91 15.10
CA ALA A 257 13.39 4.62 14.38
C ALA A 257 13.94 5.71 13.44
N PHE A 258 14.90 6.53 13.89
CA PHE A 258 15.53 7.54 13.04
C PHE A 258 16.41 6.93 11.94
N SER A 259 17.09 5.84 12.20
CA SER A 259 17.83 5.10 11.16
C SER A 259 16.89 4.54 10.09
N ALA A 260 15.69 4.09 10.47
CA ALA A 260 14.66 3.68 9.54
C ALA A 260 14.16 4.83 8.64
N VAL A 261 14.14 6.08 9.15
CA VAL A 261 13.88 7.28 8.32
C VAL A 261 14.91 7.39 7.20
N LEU A 262 16.21 7.21 7.50
CA LEU A 262 17.28 7.29 6.51
C LEU A 262 17.11 6.25 5.39
N VAL A 263 16.84 5.00 5.76
CA VAL A 263 16.57 3.92 4.79
C VAL A 263 15.33 4.23 3.96
N LYS A 264 14.22 4.62 4.58
CA LYS A 264 12.95 4.90 3.89
C LYS A 264 13.02 6.17 3.04
N ALA A 265 13.90 7.10 3.33
CA ALA A 265 14.12 8.31 2.53
C ALA A 265 14.50 7.99 1.07
N PHE A 266 15.13 6.85 0.79
CA PHE A 266 15.43 6.40 -0.59
C PHE A 266 14.16 6.19 -1.43
N THR A 267 13.00 5.98 -0.83
CA THR A 267 11.73 5.85 -1.56
C THR A 267 11.24 7.17 -2.17
N ILE A 268 11.72 8.31 -1.67
CA ILE A 268 11.31 9.63 -2.16
C ILE A 268 11.87 9.87 -3.57
N PRO A 269 13.20 9.85 -3.81
CA PRO A 269 13.73 9.99 -5.17
C PRO A 269 13.26 8.85 -6.08
N ALA A 270 13.08 7.64 -5.58
CA ALA A 270 12.52 6.53 -6.34
C ALA A 270 11.12 6.84 -6.90
N SER A 271 10.26 7.42 -6.09
CA SER A 271 8.90 7.79 -6.49
C SER A 271 8.90 8.94 -7.51
N ILE A 272 9.83 9.91 -7.38
CA ILE A 272 10.03 10.96 -8.39
C ILE A 272 10.46 10.34 -9.73
N VAL A 273 11.43 9.44 -9.70
CA VAL A 273 11.88 8.72 -10.90
C VAL A 273 10.71 7.95 -11.53
N ALA A 274 9.96 7.19 -10.72
CA ALA A 274 8.78 6.47 -11.21
C ALA A 274 7.76 7.41 -11.90
N PHE A 275 7.44 8.53 -11.27
CA PHE A 275 6.53 9.53 -11.80
C PHE A 275 6.98 10.10 -13.16
N LEU A 276 8.28 10.30 -13.35
CA LEU A 276 8.84 10.85 -14.58
C LEU A 276 8.88 9.82 -15.73
N ILE A 277 9.16 8.55 -15.42
CA ILE A 277 9.46 7.54 -16.45
C ILE A 277 8.31 6.54 -16.71
N ILE A 278 7.30 6.44 -15.82
CA ILE A 278 6.24 5.42 -15.91
C ILE A 278 5.48 5.45 -17.23
N GLN A 279 5.23 6.64 -17.79
CA GLN A 279 4.54 6.79 -19.07
C GLN A 279 5.42 6.41 -20.28
N ARG A 280 6.75 6.60 -20.18
CA ARG A 280 7.70 6.29 -21.26
C ARG A 280 8.10 4.83 -21.25
N LEU A 281 8.43 4.28 -20.10
CA LEU A 281 8.92 2.91 -19.95
C LEU A 281 7.77 1.89 -19.96
N GLY A 282 6.59 2.32 -19.50
CA GLY A 282 5.42 1.48 -19.29
C GLY A 282 5.47 0.72 -17.96
N THR A 283 4.29 0.46 -17.40
CA THR A 283 4.12 -0.13 -16.06
C THR A 283 4.81 -1.49 -15.91
N ARG A 284 4.72 -2.36 -16.94
CA ARG A 284 5.27 -3.71 -16.88
C ARG A 284 6.81 -3.74 -16.82
N LYS A 285 7.49 -2.97 -17.70
CA LYS A 285 8.97 -2.93 -17.68
C LYS A 285 9.47 -2.36 -16.36
N LEU A 286 8.82 -1.29 -15.88
CA LEU A 286 9.14 -0.66 -14.62
C LEU A 286 8.98 -1.62 -13.45
N GLN A 287 7.90 -2.42 -13.43
CA GLN A 287 7.67 -3.45 -12.43
C GLN A 287 8.76 -4.53 -12.43
N ALA A 288 9.08 -5.06 -13.60
CA ALA A 288 10.10 -6.09 -13.75
C ALA A 288 11.49 -5.60 -13.30
N THR A 289 11.89 -4.39 -13.73
CA THR A 289 13.16 -3.76 -13.32
C THR A 289 13.21 -3.57 -11.81
N GLY A 290 12.11 -3.09 -11.19
CA GLY A 290 12.03 -2.90 -9.75
C GLY A 290 12.20 -4.21 -8.98
N PHE A 291 11.51 -5.26 -9.40
CA PHE A 291 11.62 -6.57 -8.75
C PHE A 291 13.03 -7.16 -8.82
N ILE A 292 13.64 -7.21 -10.02
CA ILE A 292 14.94 -7.87 -10.18
C ILE A 292 16.04 -7.12 -9.45
N ILE A 293 16.08 -5.79 -9.53
CA ILE A 293 17.15 -5.03 -8.86
C ILE A 293 16.96 -5.05 -7.34
N ARG A 294 15.70 -4.95 -6.84
CA ARG A 294 15.41 -5.12 -5.41
C ARG A 294 15.91 -6.46 -4.89
N SER A 295 15.71 -7.55 -5.66
CA SER A 295 16.18 -8.88 -5.25
C SER A 295 17.68 -8.95 -5.12
N VAL A 296 18.43 -8.27 -6.00
CA VAL A 296 19.90 -8.21 -5.94
C VAL A 296 20.38 -7.55 -4.64
N PHE A 297 19.84 -6.40 -4.27
CA PHE A 297 20.26 -5.71 -3.03
C PHE A 297 19.90 -6.50 -1.78
N LEU A 298 18.71 -7.12 -1.73
CA LEU A 298 18.33 -7.99 -0.62
C LEU A 298 19.17 -9.26 -0.57
N GLY A 299 19.50 -9.83 -1.74
CA GLY A 299 20.36 -10.99 -1.85
C GLY A 299 21.81 -10.71 -1.40
N ILE A 300 22.39 -9.58 -1.83
CA ILE A 300 23.74 -9.17 -1.40
C ILE A 300 23.78 -9.07 0.13
N LEU A 301 22.82 -8.40 0.76
CA LEU A 301 22.81 -8.27 2.21
C LEU A 301 22.53 -9.61 2.90
N GLY A 302 21.52 -10.37 2.43
CA GLY A 302 21.14 -11.65 3.04
C GLY A 302 22.24 -12.71 2.92
N PHE A 303 22.75 -12.97 1.72
CA PHE A 303 23.86 -13.94 1.56
C PHE A 303 25.16 -13.45 2.18
N GLY A 304 25.44 -12.14 2.13
CA GLY A 304 26.61 -11.59 2.78
C GLY A 304 26.60 -11.86 4.29
N LEU A 305 25.48 -11.61 4.97
CA LEU A 305 25.32 -11.91 6.39
C LEU A 305 25.40 -13.44 6.66
N TYR A 306 24.78 -14.25 5.81
CA TYR A 306 24.81 -15.71 5.90
C TYR A 306 26.26 -16.27 5.84
N PHE A 307 27.10 -15.72 4.97
CA PHE A 307 28.52 -16.07 4.87
C PHE A 307 29.41 -15.29 5.85
N ALA A 308 28.81 -14.70 6.87
CA ALA A 308 29.51 -13.96 7.94
C ALA A 308 30.36 -12.78 7.43
N LEU A 309 30.01 -12.17 6.30
CA LEU A 309 30.63 -10.92 5.86
C LEU A 309 30.22 -9.80 6.82
N ARG A 310 31.21 -8.97 7.18
CA ARG A 310 30.97 -7.82 8.06
C ARG A 310 30.55 -6.61 7.25
N PHE A 311 29.34 -6.14 7.49
CA PHE A 311 28.86 -4.89 6.93
C PHE A 311 28.93 -3.78 7.98
N THR A 312 29.35 -2.62 7.55
CA THR A 312 29.22 -1.39 8.35
C THR A 312 27.76 -0.95 8.41
N GLY A 313 27.40 -0.16 9.41
CA GLY A 313 26.03 0.38 9.51
C GLY A 313 25.60 1.19 8.28
N ILE A 314 26.55 1.91 7.66
CA ILE A 314 26.29 2.69 6.44
C ILE A 314 25.98 1.75 5.27
N GLU A 315 26.72 0.67 5.09
CA GLU A 315 26.49 -0.31 4.03
C GLU A 315 25.11 -0.97 4.17
N ILE A 316 24.71 -1.35 5.38
CA ILE A 316 23.36 -1.89 5.65
C ILE A 316 22.29 -0.87 5.26
N ILE A 317 22.42 0.39 5.67
CA ILE A 317 21.49 1.47 5.33
C ILE A 317 21.41 1.67 3.82
N ILE A 318 22.52 1.67 3.12
CA ILE A 318 22.59 1.86 1.65
C ILE A 318 21.94 0.68 0.93
N LEU A 319 22.27 -0.56 1.29
CA LEU A 319 21.73 -1.77 0.64
C LEU A 319 20.21 -1.87 0.84
N LEU A 320 19.72 -1.67 2.06
CA LEU A 320 18.30 -1.63 2.34
C LEU A 320 17.63 -0.42 1.66
N GLY A 321 18.29 0.74 1.66
CA GLY A 321 17.81 1.95 0.98
C GLY A 321 17.60 1.72 -0.51
N PHE A 322 18.55 1.11 -1.21
CA PHE A 322 18.37 0.77 -2.62
C PHE A 322 17.34 -0.34 -2.85
N ALA A 323 17.22 -1.33 -1.96
CA ALA A 323 16.13 -2.29 -2.04
C ALA A 323 14.75 -1.61 -1.96
N PHE A 324 14.57 -0.61 -1.08
CA PHE A 324 13.36 0.21 -1.04
C PHE A 324 13.23 1.13 -2.24
N PHE A 325 14.33 1.71 -2.75
CA PHE A 325 14.33 2.55 -3.94
C PHE A 325 13.72 1.81 -5.13
N PHE A 326 14.27 0.65 -5.50
CA PHE A 326 13.80 -0.10 -6.67
C PHE A 326 12.43 -0.73 -6.45
N GLY A 327 12.10 -1.15 -5.24
CA GLY A 327 10.75 -1.57 -4.87
C GLY A 327 9.72 -0.45 -5.07
N SER A 328 10.02 0.73 -4.58
CA SER A 328 9.14 1.90 -4.67
C SER A 328 9.06 2.50 -6.08
N MET A 329 10.14 2.46 -6.85
CA MET A 329 10.16 2.90 -8.24
C MET A 329 9.27 2.01 -9.14
N GLY A 330 9.29 0.70 -8.93
CA GLY A 330 8.64 -0.28 -9.79
C GLY A 330 7.35 -0.85 -9.20
N PRO A 331 7.41 -2.04 -8.55
CA PRO A 331 6.22 -2.78 -8.16
C PRO A 331 5.26 -2.02 -7.24
N ASP A 332 5.75 -1.21 -6.31
CA ASP A 332 4.91 -0.41 -5.40
C ASP A 332 3.86 0.46 -6.13
N LYS A 333 4.23 1.03 -7.26
CA LYS A 333 3.32 1.88 -8.05
C LYS A 333 2.49 1.08 -9.04
N THR A 334 3.15 0.19 -9.77
CA THR A 334 2.57 -0.45 -10.94
C THR A 334 1.51 -1.47 -10.60
N THR A 335 1.66 -2.21 -9.49
CA THR A 335 0.70 -3.23 -9.04
C THR A 335 -0.63 -2.65 -8.55
N VAL A 336 -0.64 -1.40 -8.08
CA VAL A 336 -1.86 -0.69 -7.68
C VAL A 336 -2.51 0.03 -8.86
N ILE A 337 -1.70 0.59 -9.77
CA ILE A 337 -2.20 1.39 -10.91
C ILE A 337 -2.81 0.49 -11.99
N MET A 338 -2.14 -0.61 -12.35
CA MET A 338 -2.57 -1.47 -13.45
C MET A 338 -4.00 -2.02 -13.32
N PRO A 339 -4.47 -2.51 -12.16
CA PRO A 339 -5.84 -3.00 -12.04
C PRO A 339 -6.87 -1.90 -12.29
N VAL A 340 -6.66 -0.72 -11.70
CA VAL A 340 -7.61 0.41 -11.80
C VAL A 340 -7.77 0.89 -13.24
N GLU A 341 -6.72 0.76 -14.07
CA GLU A 341 -6.73 1.14 -15.47
C GLU A 341 -7.32 0.08 -16.41
N LYS A 342 -7.26 -1.19 -16.01
CA LYS A 342 -7.58 -2.32 -16.88
C LYS A 342 -8.95 -2.95 -16.63
N TYR A 343 -9.49 -2.84 -15.42
CA TYR A 343 -10.83 -3.32 -15.15
C TYR A 343 -11.89 -2.39 -15.74
N ASP A 344 -12.96 -3.00 -16.27
CA ASP A 344 -14.17 -2.30 -16.68
C ASP A 344 -14.74 -1.47 -15.53
N GLU A 345 -15.31 -0.30 -15.85
CA GLU A 345 -15.87 0.62 -14.86
C GLU A 345 -16.90 -0.07 -13.95
N SER A 346 -17.63 -1.06 -14.48
CA SER A 346 -18.67 -1.78 -13.74
C SER A 346 -18.18 -2.65 -12.59
N ILE A 347 -16.93 -3.08 -12.62
CA ILE A 347 -16.31 -3.98 -11.64
C ILE A 347 -14.96 -3.46 -11.11
N ARG A 348 -14.59 -2.23 -11.46
CA ARG A 348 -13.27 -1.65 -11.15
C ARG A 348 -12.99 -1.65 -9.65
N GLY A 349 -13.95 -1.21 -8.83
CA GLY A 349 -13.83 -1.21 -7.38
C GLY A 349 -13.65 -2.61 -6.83
N SER A 350 -14.45 -3.56 -7.27
CA SER A 350 -14.35 -4.95 -6.83
C SER A 350 -13.06 -5.63 -7.30
N GLY A 351 -12.65 -5.39 -8.56
CA GLY A 351 -11.35 -5.87 -9.08
C GLY A 351 -10.17 -5.33 -8.29
N GLN A 352 -10.18 -4.03 -7.97
CA GLN A 352 -9.17 -3.40 -7.09
C GLN A 352 -9.24 -3.97 -5.68
N GLY A 353 -10.44 -4.22 -5.14
CA GLY A 353 -10.63 -4.83 -3.83
C GLY A 353 -10.01 -6.21 -3.72
N PHE A 354 -10.18 -7.06 -4.72
CA PHE A 354 -9.53 -8.37 -4.77
C PHE A 354 -8.01 -8.27 -4.91
N ASN A 355 -7.52 -7.31 -5.71
CA ASN A 355 -6.09 -7.06 -5.83
C ASN A 355 -5.47 -6.60 -4.50
N GLU A 356 -6.09 -5.65 -3.81
CA GLU A 356 -5.64 -5.17 -2.50
C GLU A 356 -5.72 -6.26 -1.43
N MET A 357 -6.79 -7.07 -1.42
CA MET A 357 -6.89 -8.23 -0.52
C MET A 357 -5.70 -9.17 -0.70
N ALA A 358 -5.34 -9.51 -1.95
CA ALA A 358 -4.19 -10.37 -2.22
C ALA A 358 -2.88 -9.75 -1.71
N GLY A 359 -2.69 -8.44 -1.91
CA GLY A 359 -1.54 -7.73 -1.36
C GLY A 359 -1.50 -7.75 0.17
N ARG A 360 -2.64 -7.50 0.83
CA ARG A 360 -2.72 -7.54 2.29
C ARG A 360 -2.48 -8.95 2.84
N PHE A 361 -2.95 -9.98 2.14
CA PHE A 361 -2.62 -11.36 2.46
C PHE A 361 -1.11 -11.63 2.30
N GLY A 362 -0.48 -11.10 1.26
CA GLY A 362 0.98 -11.13 1.11
C GLY A 362 1.69 -10.46 2.28
N GLY A 363 1.25 -9.28 2.71
CA GLY A 363 1.79 -8.59 3.88
C GLY A 363 1.67 -9.40 5.18
N LEU A 364 0.50 -10.00 5.42
CA LEU A 364 0.26 -10.89 6.55
C LEU A 364 1.24 -12.08 6.55
N ILE A 365 1.29 -12.82 5.44
CA ILE A 365 2.20 -13.98 5.28
C ILE A 365 3.65 -13.54 5.43
N GLY A 366 4.02 -12.42 4.82
CA GLY A 366 5.38 -11.88 4.88
C GLY A 366 5.83 -11.56 6.31
N ILE A 367 5.00 -10.86 7.08
CA ILE A 367 5.30 -10.52 8.47
C ILE A 367 5.45 -11.78 9.32
N LEU A 368 4.52 -12.73 9.21
CA LEU A 368 4.57 -13.98 9.97
C LEU A 368 5.78 -14.84 9.56
N ALA A 369 6.05 -14.97 8.27
CA ALA A 369 7.19 -15.72 7.77
C ALA A 369 8.51 -15.06 8.18
N PHE A 370 8.63 -13.73 8.05
CA PHE A 370 9.84 -13.03 8.46
C PHE A 370 10.06 -13.08 9.97
N ALA A 371 9.00 -13.07 10.78
CA ALA A 371 9.10 -13.30 12.21
C ALA A 371 9.68 -14.68 12.54
N LEU A 372 9.21 -15.74 11.84
CA LEU A 372 9.71 -17.11 12.00
C LEU A 372 11.17 -17.25 11.53
N PHE A 373 11.50 -16.72 10.35
CA PHE A 373 12.86 -16.74 9.82
C PHE A 373 13.81 -15.85 10.63
N GLY A 374 13.33 -14.72 11.15
CA GLY A 374 14.12 -13.85 12.01
C GLY A 374 14.53 -14.50 13.35
N MET A 375 13.78 -15.50 13.81
CA MET A 375 14.20 -16.36 14.94
C MET A 375 15.37 -17.27 14.57
N ALA A 376 15.52 -17.65 13.29
CA ALA A 376 16.65 -18.43 12.78
C ALA A 376 17.84 -17.55 12.36
N GLY A 377 17.59 -16.28 11.98
CA GLY A 377 18.56 -15.29 11.57
C GLY A 377 17.98 -14.26 10.60
N ILE A 378 18.40 -13.01 10.72
CA ILE A 378 17.97 -11.91 9.82
C ILE A 378 18.37 -12.19 8.36
N ASP A 379 19.53 -12.82 8.17
CA ASP A 379 20.10 -13.26 6.91
C ASP A 379 19.14 -14.16 6.13
N ILE A 380 18.60 -15.21 6.79
CA ILE A 380 17.62 -16.14 6.20
C ILE A 380 16.35 -15.39 5.81
N GLY A 381 15.87 -14.47 6.65
CA GLY A 381 14.74 -13.61 6.34
C GLY A 381 14.97 -12.76 5.07
N LEU A 382 16.13 -12.13 4.93
CA LEU A 382 16.46 -11.31 3.76
C LEU A 382 16.61 -12.14 2.48
N ILE A 383 17.20 -13.35 2.56
CA ILE A 383 17.28 -14.29 1.44
C ILE A 383 15.86 -14.70 0.98
N PHE A 384 14.98 -15.03 1.91
CA PHE A 384 13.58 -15.33 1.61
C PHE A 384 12.91 -14.17 0.86
N LEU A 385 13.10 -12.93 1.31
CA LEU A 385 12.53 -11.75 0.64
C LEU A 385 13.16 -11.52 -0.75
N SER A 386 14.44 -11.80 -0.94
CA SER A 386 15.08 -11.77 -2.26
C SER A 386 14.42 -12.77 -3.22
N ILE A 387 14.16 -13.99 -2.76
CA ILE A 387 13.48 -15.02 -3.57
C ILE A 387 12.06 -14.58 -3.96
N THR A 388 11.29 -13.99 -3.06
CA THR A 388 9.94 -13.48 -3.40
C THR A 388 9.98 -12.41 -4.49
N CYS A 389 11.02 -11.57 -4.51
CA CYS A 389 11.22 -10.58 -5.57
C CYS A 389 11.57 -11.25 -6.91
N ILE A 390 12.40 -12.30 -6.92
CA ILE A 390 12.69 -13.08 -8.14
C ILE A 390 11.41 -13.70 -8.71
N LEU A 391 10.59 -14.30 -7.86
CA LEU A 391 9.29 -14.83 -8.28
C LEU A 391 8.38 -13.75 -8.86
N GLY A 392 8.34 -12.57 -8.24
CA GLY A 392 7.60 -11.40 -8.74
C GLY A 392 8.07 -10.94 -10.12
N PHE A 393 9.39 -10.94 -10.35
CA PHE A 393 9.99 -10.68 -11.67
C PHE A 393 9.56 -11.71 -12.70
N ILE A 394 9.71 -13.00 -12.39
CA ILE A 394 9.36 -14.10 -13.29
C ILE A 394 7.88 -14.01 -13.70
N ILE A 395 6.97 -13.86 -12.76
CA ILE A 395 5.54 -13.71 -13.02
C ILE A 395 5.27 -12.48 -13.90
N THR A 396 5.90 -11.33 -13.60
CA THR A 396 5.75 -10.12 -14.41
C THR A 396 6.21 -10.32 -15.85
N VAL A 397 7.25 -11.12 -16.08
CA VAL A 397 7.80 -11.39 -17.43
C VAL A 397 6.97 -12.43 -18.20
N ILE A 398 6.43 -13.45 -17.52
CA ILE A 398 5.60 -14.50 -18.15
C ILE A 398 4.30 -13.92 -18.70
N PHE A 399 3.61 -13.06 -17.98
CA PHE A 399 2.35 -12.47 -18.41
C PHE A 399 2.57 -11.36 -19.45
N LYS A 400 2.83 -11.72 -20.72
CA LYS A 400 3.04 -10.79 -21.85
C LYS A 400 1.76 -10.09 -22.30
N ASP A 401 1.88 -8.77 -22.59
CA ASP A 401 0.79 -7.91 -23.10
C ASP A 401 0.60 -8.09 -24.62
N LYS A 402 0.42 -9.31 -25.13
CA LYS A 402 0.24 -9.47 -26.59
C LYS A 402 -1.07 -8.88 -27.15
N ASN A 403 -2.09 -8.61 -26.32
CA ASN A 403 -3.43 -8.22 -26.80
C ASN A 403 -3.97 -6.87 -26.33
N ILE A 404 -3.35 -6.20 -25.33
CA ILE A 404 -3.98 -5.02 -24.69
C ILE A 404 -3.99 -3.79 -25.61
N VAL A 405 -2.96 -3.57 -26.40
CA VAL A 405 -2.91 -2.44 -27.34
C VAL A 405 -3.87 -2.66 -28.51
N LYS A 406 -4.09 -3.92 -28.94
CA LYS A 406 -5.07 -4.27 -29.98
C LYS A 406 -6.52 -4.14 -29.48
N ASP A 407 -6.80 -4.59 -28.27
CA ASP A 407 -8.16 -4.54 -27.70
C ASP A 407 -8.61 -3.10 -27.40
N ILE A 408 -7.73 -2.23 -26.87
CA ILE A 408 -8.03 -0.81 -26.66
C ILE A 408 -8.28 -0.09 -27.99
N SER A 409 -7.48 -0.35 -29.02
CA SER A 409 -7.65 0.25 -30.32
C SER A 409 -8.89 -0.30 -31.06
N LYS A 410 -9.27 -1.53 -30.82
CA LYS A 410 -10.45 -2.17 -31.40
C LYS A 410 -11.73 -1.68 -30.73
N ASN A 411 -11.76 -1.69 -29.39
CA ASN A 411 -12.91 -1.21 -28.63
C ASN A 411 -13.14 0.30 -28.81
N ALA A 412 -12.09 1.12 -28.84
CA ALA A 412 -12.21 2.56 -29.12
C ALA A 412 -12.69 2.83 -30.57
N LYS A 413 -12.32 2.00 -31.54
CA LYS A 413 -12.84 2.09 -32.92
C LYS A 413 -14.29 1.62 -32.99
N GLU A 414 -14.65 0.51 -32.35
CA GLU A 414 -16.03 0.00 -32.32
C GLU A 414 -16.96 0.96 -31.61
N GLU A 415 -16.56 1.57 -30.50
CA GLU A 415 -17.32 2.62 -29.81
C GLU A 415 -17.45 3.90 -30.65
N TYR A 416 -16.40 4.30 -31.36
CA TYR A 416 -16.46 5.43 -32.27
C TYR A 416 -17.43 5.17 -33.42
N TYR A 417 -17.40 3.99 -34.03
CA TYR A 417 -18.34 3.62 -35.12
C TYR A 417 -19.80 3.38 -34.63
N ALA A 418 -19.98 2.93 -33.39
CA ALA A 418 -21.31 2.79 -32.77
C ALA A 418 -21.98 4.16 -32.44
N ARG A 419 -21.16 5.19 -32.18
CA ARG A 419 -21.65 6.56 -31.89
C ARG A 419 -21.81 7.43 -33.13
N THR A 420 -21.31 6.98 -34.26
CA THR A 420 -21.41 7.70 -35.56
C THR A 420 -22.45 7.13 -36.51
N LYS A 421 -23.13 6.05 -36.12
CA LYS A 421 -24.39 5.56 -36.70
C LYS A 421 -25.58 5.99 -35.83
#